data_5e63318e7ed68aa2736db91b85ee13e9
#
_entry.id   5e63318e7ed68aa2736db91b85ee13e9
#
_cell.length_a   1.000
_cell.length_b   1.000
_cell.length_c   1.000
_cell.angle_alpha   90.00
_cell.angle_beta   90.00
_cell.angle_gamma   90.00
#
_symmetry.space_group_name_H-M   'P 1'
#
loop_
_entity.id
_entity.type
_entity.pdbx_description
1 polymer ?
#
loop_
_entity_poly.entity_id
_entity_poly.type
_entity_poly.pdbx_seq_one_letter_code
_entity_poly.pdbx_strand_id
1 'polypeptide(L)'
;MRRAARDRFDPPSLKAAKSAPVLPGLRSLLEFAHPACAIVGLGFWLGFTLVHNRALGWIAFGLVSVTVCLGLTWFTANARSAGRPGSTERGPAPSFSPRMIIVHGSAATVTVALAALTALVLGR
;
A
#
# COMPACT_ATOMS: atom_id res chain seq x y z
N MET A 1 -16.01 34.15 37.07
CA MET A 1 -14.89 33.45 36.37
C MET A 1 -14.90 31.95 36.60
N ARG A 2 -15.96 31.20 36.30
CA ARG A 2 -16.02 29.73 36.47
C ARG A 2 -16.72 28.97 35.30
N ARG A 3 -16.87 29.56 34.10
CA ARG A 3 -17.48 28.90 32.94
C ARG A 3 -16.51 28.33 31.89
N ALA A 4 -15.24 28.67 31.93
CA ALA A 4 -14.26 28.25 30.89
C ALA A 4 -13.66 26.86 31.06
N ALA A 5 -13.97 26.13 32.14
CA ALA A 5 -13.37 24.84 32.43
C ALA A 5 -14.26 23.62 32.09
N ARG A 6 -15.51 23.83 31.68
CA ARG A 6 -16.46 22.73 31.41
C ARG A 6 -16.48 22.24 29.96
N ASP A 7 -15.99 23.04 29.02
CA ASP A 7 -16.07 22.67 27.58
C ASP A 7 -14.93 21.73 27.11
N ARG A 8 -14.10 21.23 28.03
CA ARG A 8 -12.92 20.45 27.66
C ARG A 8 -13.12 18.94 27.63
N PHE A 9 -14.31 18.45 27.96
CA PHE A 9 -14.63 17.00 27.98
C PHE A 9 -16.05 16.70 27.47
N ASP A 10 -16.46 17.30 26.35
CA ASP A 10 -17.59 16.71 25.62
C ASP A 10 -17.10 15.46 24.91
N PRO A 11 -17.62 14.26 25.26
CA PRO A 11 -17.30 13.06 24.50
C PRO A 11 -17.77 13.27 23.06
N PRO A 12 -17.00 12.81 22.05
CA PRO A 12 -17.39 12.94 20.65
C PRO A 12 -18.80 12.42 20.49
N SER A 13 -19.70 13.29 20.02
CA SER A 13 -21.13 12.97 19.94
C SER A 13 -21.31 11.72 19.10
N LEU A 14 -22.23 10.83 19.51
CA LEU A 14 -22.61 9.62 18.75
C LEU A 14 -22.97 9.91 17.28
N LYS A 15 -23.34 11.15 16.95
CA LYS A 15 -23.54 11.64 15.58
C LYS A 15 -22.23 11.72 14.79
N ALA A 16 -21.12 12.13 15.42
CA ALA A 16 -19.80 12.19 14.76
C ALA A 16 -19.26 10.77 14.50
N ALA A 17 -19.52 9.82 15.40
CA ALA A 17 -19.16 8.42 15.19
C ALA A 17 -19.99 7.76 14.06
N LYS A 18 -21.26 8.19 13.87
CA LYS A 18 -22.15 7.67 12.82
C LYS A 18 -21.85 8.23 11.43
N SER A 19 -21.18 9.38 11.33
CA SER A 19 -20.75 10.03 10.08
C SER A 19 -19.30 9.68 9.70
N ALA A 20 -18.59 8.91 10.51
CA ALA A 20 -17.30 8.40 10.13
C ALA A 20 -17.46 7.51 8.89
N PRO A 21 -16.74 7.77 7.78
CA PRO A 21 -16.83 6.93 6.60
C PRO A 21 -16.50 5.49 6.98
N VAL A 22 -17.39 4.56 6.60
CA VAL A 22 -17.34 3.13 6.93
C VAL A 22 -16.04 2.42 6.46
N LEU A 23 -15.12 3.13 5.80
CA LEU A 23 -13.89 2.59 5.21
C LEU A 23 -12.57 3.30 5.60
N PRO A 24 -12.36 3.79 6.83
CA PRO A 24 -11.01 4.21 7.22
C PRO A 24 -10.05 3.01 7.26
N GLY A 25 -10.55 1.79 7.49
CA GLY A 25 -9.75 0.57 7.54
C GLY A 25 -9.20 0.10 6.19
N LEU A 26 -9.91 0.30 5.08
CA LEU A 26 -9.44 -0.19 3.78
C LEU A 26 -8.20 0.56 3.29
N ARG A 27 -8.14 1.86 3.51
CA ARG A 27 -6.97 2.67 3.12
C ARG A 27 -5.74 2.28 3.92
N SER A 28 -5.87 2.17 5.23
CA SER A 28 -4.80 1.70 6.10
C SER A 28 -4.39 0.26 5.75
N LEU A 29 -5.35 -0.60 5.44
CA LEU A 29 -5.06 -1.96 5.02
C LEU A 29 -4.24 -1.99 3.73
N LEU A 30 -4.57 -1.18 2.72
CA LEU A 30 -3.81 -1.07 1.47
C LEU A 30 -2.39 -0.53 1.70
N GLU A 31 -2.25 0.45 2.61
CA GLU A 31 -0.95 1.02 2.97
C GLU A 31 -0.03 -0.01 3.64
N PHE A 32 -0.59 -0.90 4.47
CA PHE A 32 0.15 -1.99 5.11
C PHE A 32 0.31 -3.22 4.23
N ALA A 33 -0.69 -3.58 3.43
CA ALA A 33 -0.69 -4.79 2.61
C ALA A 33 0.42 -4.74 1.55
N HIS A 34 0.67 -3.58 0.95
CA HIS A 34 1.70 -3.42 -0.07
C HIS A 34 3.11 -3.79 0.46
N PRO A 35 3.66 -3.17 1.52
CA PRO A 35 4.98 -3.56 2.05
C PRO A 35 4.97 -4.96 2.66
N ALA A 36 3.89 -5.40 3.30
CA ALA A 36 3.79 -6.73 3.87
C ALA A 36 3.91 -7.82 2.79
N CYS A 37 3.16 -7.70 1.69
CA CYS A 37 3.26 -8.63 0.56
C CYS A 37 4.65 -8.62 -0.07
N ALA A 38 5.31 -7.46 -0.15
CA ALA A 38 6.67 -7.36 -0.66
C ALA A 38 7.67 -8.14 0.20
N ILE A 39 7.61 -7.97 1.53
CA ILE A 39 8.51 -8.65 2.48
C ILE A 39 8.26 -10.16 2.46
N VAL A 40 7.00 -10.59 2.49
CA VAL A 40 6.65 -12.02 2.44
C VAL A 40 7.07 -12.63 1.10
N GLY A 41 6.83 -11.92 -0.02
CA GLY A 41 7.26 -12.34 -1.35
C GLY A 41 8.77 -12.52 -1.45
N LEU A 42 9.55 -11.61 -0.86
CA LEU A 42 11.00 -11.72 -0.77
C LEU A 42 11.43 -12.96 0.04
N GLY A 43 10.73 -13.25 1.15
CA GLY A 43 10.97 -14.45 1.96
C GLY A 43 10.76 -15.75 1.16
N PHE A 44 9.67 -15.84 0.39
CA PHE A 44 9.41 -16.98 -0.49
C PHE A 44 10.46 -17.10 -1.60
N TRP A 45 10.88 -15.97 -2.18
CA TRP A 45 11.93 -15.97 -3.21
C TRP A 45 13.28 -16.45 -2.65
N LEU A 46 13.68 -15.99 -1.45
CA LEU A 46 14.87 -16.50 -0.75
C LEU A 46 14.74 -17.99 -0.45
N GLY A 47 13.59 -18.44 0.02
CA GLY A 47 13.31 -19.86 0.22
C GLY A 47 13.48 -20.66 -1.07
N PHE A 48 12.96 -20.13 -2.20
CA PHE A 48 13.17 -20.74 -3.52
C PHE A 48 14.65 -20.85 -3.88
N THR A 49 15.45 -19.81 -3.68
CA THR A 49 16.88 -19.82 -4.01
C THR A 49 17.68 -20.80 -3.16
N LEU A 50 17.26 -21.04 -1.92
CA LEU A 50 17.94 -21.95 -1.00
C LEU A 50 17.54 -23.42 -1.21
N VAL A 51 16.27 -23.69 -1.46
CA VAL A 51 15.70 -25.05 -1.48
C VAL A 51 15.40 -25.52 -2.91
N HIS A 52 15.42 -24.62 -3.89
CA HIS A 52 15.10 -24.89 -5.30
C HIS A 52 13.70 -25.50 -5.51
N ASN A 53 12.75 -25.22 -4.60
CA ASN A 53 11.40 -25.71 -4.68
C ASN A 53 10.56 -24.78 -5.58
N ARG A 54 10.10 -25.31 -6.72
CA ARG A 54 9.34 -24.59 -7.73
C ARG A 54 8.09 -23.90 -7.19
N ALA A 55 7.39 -24.52 -6.23
CA ALA A 55 6.20 -23.91 -5.63
C ALA A 55 6.51 -22.58 -4.94
N LEU A 56 7.65 -22.47 -4.26
CA LEU A 56 8.08 -21.23 -3.62
C LEU A 56 8.34 -20.11 -4.64
N GLY A 57 8.90 -20.44 -5.80
CA GLY A 57 9.10 -19.48 -6.89
C GLY A 57 7.78 -18.93 -7.45
N TRP A 58 6.79 -19.78 -7.65
CA TRP A 58 5.46 -19.35 -8.10
C TRP A 58 4.71 -18.54 -7.05
N ILE A 59 4.81 -18.90 -5.77
CA ILE A 59 4.23 -18.13 -4.67
C ILE A 59 4.89 -16.74 -4.60
N ALA A 60 6.21 -16.67 -4.68
CA ALA A 60 6.95 -15.41 -4.71
C ALA A 60 6.49 -14.52 -5.88
N PHE A 61 6.38 -15.06 -7.08
CA PHE A 61 5.91 -14.34 -8.27
C PHE A 61 4.47 -13.82 -8.08
N GLY A 62 3.58 -14.65 -7.52
CA GLY A 62 2.20 -14.23 -7.21
C GLY A 62 2.16 -13.08 -6.21
N LEU A 63 2.93 -13.15 -5.13
CA LEU A 63 3.00 -12.09 -4.12
C LEU A 63 3.58 -10.79 -4.66
N VAL A 64 4.62 -10.85 -5.49
CA VAL A 64 5.18 -9.67 -6.16
C VAL A 64 4.14 -9.03 -7.08
N SER A 65 3.40 -9.83 -7.85
CA SER A 65 2.34 -9.35 -8.74
C SER A 65 1.22 -8.65 -7.94
N VAL A 66 0.77 -9.25 -6.84
CA VAL A 66 -0.21 -8.62 -5.92
C VAL A 66 0.34 -7.32 -5.37
N THR A 67 1.59 -7.28 -4.94
CA THR A 67 2.25 -6.07 -4.43
C THR A 67 2.20 -4.92 -5.44
N VAL A 68 2.50 -5.20 -6.71
CA VAL A 68 2.43 -4.19 -7.79
C VAL A 68 1.00 -3.71 -8.00
N CYS A 69 0.01 -4.61 -8.03
CA CYS A 69 -1.39 -4.24 -8.17
C CYS A 69 -1.87 -3.34 -7.00
N LEU A 70 -1.50 -3.67 -5.76
CA LEU A 70 -1.82 -2.86 -4.59
C LEU A 70 -1.18 -1.47 -4.67
N GLY A 71 0.09 -1.40 -5.07
CA GLY A 71 0.81 -0.13 -5.26
C GLY A 71 0.18 0.75 -6.33
N LEU A 72 -0.17 0.19 -7.50
CA LEU A 72 -0.85 0.91 -8.57
C LEU A 72 -2.24 1.39 -8.16
N THR A 73 -3.00 0.56 -7.47
CA THR A 73 -4.33 0.90 -6.96
C THR A 73 -4.24 2.08 -5.99
N TRP A 74 -3.33 2.02 -5.05
CA TRP A 74 -3.10 3.09 -4.10
C TRP A 74 -2.65 4.38 -4.80
N PHE A 75 -1.70 4.29 -5.72
CA PHE A 75 -1.19 5.42 -6.48
C PHE A 75 -2.28 6.11 -7.31
N THR A 76 -3.07 5.34 -8.06
CA THR A 76 -4.16 5.86 -8.90
C THR A 76 -5.27 6.49 -8.06
N ALA A 77 -5.63 5.88 -6.92
CA ALA A 77 -6.61 6.44 -6.01
C ALA A 77 -6.13 7.79 -5.42
N ASN A 78 -4.85 7.87 -5.07
CA ASN A 78 -4.26 9.09 -4.50
C ASN A 78 -4.11 10.21 -5.55
N ALA A 79 -3.67 9.88 -6.77
CA ALA A 79 -3.57 10.82 -7.87
C ALA A 79 -4.94 11.42 -8.27
N ARG A 80 -6.00 10.61 -8.29
CA ARG A 80 -7.38 11.07 -8.55
C ARG A 80 -7.90 12.00 -7.46
N SER A 81 -7.51 11.76 -6.20
CA SER A 81 -7.92 12.60 -5.07
C SER A 81 -7.23 13.98 -5.11
N ALA A 82 -5.99 14.05 -5.57
CA ALA A 82 -5.23 15.29 -5.69
C ALA A 82 -5.76 16.22 -6.82
N GLY A 83 -6.40 15.67 -7.84
CA GLY A 83 -6.95 16.43 -8.97
C GLY A 83 -8.37 16.98 -8.79
N ARG A 84 -9.04 16.78 -7.63
CA ARG A 84 -10.39 17.28 -7.39
C ARG A 84 -10.38 18.71 -6.86
N PRO A 85 -10.96 19.71 -7.59
CA PRO A 85 -11.18 21.06 -7.06
C PRO A 85 -12.11 20.99 -5.87
N GLY A 86 -11.73 21.56 -4.73
CA GLY A 86 -12.59 21.66 -3.53
C GLY A 86 -12.22 20.76 -2.35
N SER A 87 -11.13 20.01 -2.38
CA SER A 87 -10.67 19.17 -1.27
C SER A 87 -9.82 19.91 -0.22
N THR A 88 -10.24 21.13 0.14
CA THR A 88 -9.51 21.99 1.11
C THR A 88 -9.53 21.46 2.56
N GLU A 89 -10.30 20.43 2.87
CA GLU A 89 -10.40 19.88 4.24
C GLU A 89 -9.52 18.64 4.51
N ARG A 90 -8.78 18.13 3.52
CA ARG A 90 -7.80 17.07 3.76
C ARG A 90 -6.42 17.69 3.74
N GLY A 91 -5.68 17.51 4.84
CA GLY A 91 -4.29 17.92 4.93
C GLY A 91 -3.47 17.60 3.67
N PRO A 92 -2.31 18.22 3.46
CA PRO A 92 -1.56 18.10 2.21
C PRO A 92 -1.38 16.64 1.84
N ALA A 93 -1.92 16.24 0.67
CA ALA A 93 -1.71 14.91 0.13
C ALA A 93 -0.19 14.67 0.06
N PRO A 94 0.32 13.51 0.50
CA PRO A 94 1.75 13.25 0.43
C PRO A 94 2.21 13.37 -1.02
N SER A 95 2.92 14.47 -1.31
CA SER A 95 3.50 14.72 -2.62
C SER A 95 4.78 13.90 -2.73
N PHE A 96 4.70 12.75 -3.42
CA PHE A 96 5.91 12.01 -3.76
C PHE A 96 6.72 12.77 -4.80
N SER A 97 8.02 12.89 -4.56
CA SER A 97 8.89 13.49 -5.56
C SER A 97 8.86 12.64 -6.85
N PRO A 98 8.85 13.24 -8.05
CA PRO A 98 8.88 12.49 -9.30
C PRO A 98 10.03 11.47 -9.38
N ARG A 99 11.17 11.80 -8.77
CA ARG A 99 12.32 10.89 -8.68
C ARG A 99 12.00 9.62 -7.90
N MET A 100 11.31 9.73 -6.76
CA MET A 100 10.89 8.57 -5.98
C MET A 100 9.96 7.66 -6.77
N ILE A 101 9.01 8.23 -7.50
CA ILE A 101 8.08 7.46 -8.35
C ILE A 101 8.84 6.71 -9.43
N ILE A 102 9.77 7.37 -10.13
CA ILE A 102 10.57 6.75 -11.19
C ILE A 102 11.45 5.64 -10.63
N VAL A 103 12.21 5.90 -9.56
CA VAL A 103 13.12 4.91 -8.95
C VAL A 103 12.34 3.71 -8.44
N HIS A 104 11.24 3.94 -7.70
CA HIS A 104 10.41 2.86 -7.16
C HIS A 104 9.73 2.06 -8.27
N GLY A 105 9.17 2.74 -9.28
CA GLY A 105 8.52 2.10 -10.43
C GLY A 105 9.50 1.28 -11.26
N SER A 106 10.71 1.79 -11.52
CA SER A 106 11.76 1.06 -12.22
C SER A 106 12.21 -0.18 -11.44
N ALA A 107 12.42 -0.04 -10.13
CA ALA A 107 12.78 -1.16 -9.26
C ALA A 107 11.68 -2.24 -9.25
N ALA A 108 10.41 -1.84 -9.14
CA ALA A 108 9.28 -2.75 -9.21
C ALA A 108 9.21 -3.50 -10.54
N THR A 109 9.41 -2.81 -11.67
CA THR A 109 9.41 -3.43 -13.00
C THR A 109 10.52 -4.46 -13.14
N VAL A 110 11.74 -4.13 -12.72
CA VAL A 110 12.88 -5.06 -12.74
C VAL A 110 12.60 -6.26 -11.84
N THR A 111 12.05 -6.04 -10.65
CA THR A 111 11.72 -7.13 -9.71
C THR A 111 10.69 -8.09 -10.30
N VAL A 112 9.62 -7.58 -10.93
CA VAL A 112 8.60 -8.41 -11.60
C VAL A 112 9.22 -9.20 -12.75
N ALA A 113 10.03 -8.55 -13.58
CA ALA A 113 10.68 -9.21 -14.71
C ALA A 113 11.62 -10.34 -14.25
N LEU A 114 12.43 -10.11 -13.22
CA LEU A 114 13.30 -11.12 -12.64
C LEU A 114 12.51 -12.26 -11.98
N ALA A 115 11.45 -11.95 -11.24
CA ALA A 115 10.59 -12.95 -10.63
C ALA A 115 9.89 -13.83 -11.67
N ALA A 116 9.39 -13.22 -12.77
CA ALA A 116 8.80 -13.94 -13.89
C ALA A 116 9.83 -14.84 -14.58
N LEU A 117 11.02 -14.31 -14.87
CA LEU A 117 12.10 -15.08 -15.48
C LEU A 117 12.50 -16.27 -14.58
N THR A 118 12.63 -16.05 -13.29
CA THR A 118 12.95 -17.11 -12.31
C THR A 118 11.86 -18.18 -12.29
N ALA A 119 10.59 -17.80 -12.25
CA ALA A 119 9.48 -18.75 -12.23
C ALA A 119 9.35 -19.55 -13.52
N LEU A 120 9.61 -18.93 -14.68
CA LEU A 120 9.45 -19.56 -16.00
C LEU A 120 10.67 -20.39 -16.43
N VAL A 121 11.88 -19.91 -16.15
CA VAL A 121 13.12 -20.53 -16.66
C VAL A 121 13.68 -21.54 -15.66
N LEU A 122 13.82 -21.15 -14.41
CA LEU A 122 14.39 -22.00 -13.36
C LEU A 122 13.34 -22.92 -12.71
N GLY A 123 12.08 -22.67 -12.97
CA GLY A 123 10.97 -23.49 -12.53
C GLY A 123 10.61 -24.65 -13.52
N ARG A 124 11.42 -24.94 -14.53
CA ARG A 124 11.23 -26.08 -15.45
C ARG A 124 11.79 -27.37 -14.90
#